data_4d6d702a7500a82b4c81111b6e325d52
#
_entry.id   4d6d702a7500a82b4c81111b6e325d52
#
_cell.length_a   1.000
_cell.length_b   1.000
_cell.length_c   1.000
_cell.angle_alpha   90.00
_cell.angle_beta   90.00
_cell.angle_gamma   90.00
#
_symmetry.space_group_name_H-M   'P 1'
#
loop_
_entity.id
_entity.type
_entity.pdbx_description
1 polymer ?
#
loop_
_entity_poly.entity_id
_entity_poly.type
_entity_poly.pdbx_seq_one_letter_code
_entity_poly.pdbx_strand_id
1 'polypeptide(L)'
;MIREYQPDVIHAHDMRTSFVAALCCGKIPLISHIHNNAYDARGLSAKSIAYLLAGFRAKHIFWVSNSSYEGYVFHRLFAKKSSVLYNIIDAKRIFAMRDSDENPYDFDMIYLGRLTYQKDPQRLMRLSAALKARKPDIKVAVVGAGELEEETKALCRELDLQDNVHFLGFQSNPIKMVADSKAMILTSRWEGTPMCALEAMALGTPVVSTPSDGMKDLIENGVDGYLSDEDVVLAEDILKIVENPDHRRLLSENAAKKFAKINDEQKYNDTILACYRQWGGTL
;
A
#
# COMPACT_ATOMS: atom_id res chain seq x y z
N MET A 1 -20.89 -2.26 24.00
CA MET A 1 -19.48 -2.72 23.74
C MET A 1 -18.52 -2.32 24.87
N ILE A 2 -18.02 -1.05 25.03
CA ILE A 2 -17.02 -0.73 26.09
C ILE A 2 -17.50 -1.10 27.49
N ARG A 3 -18.76 -0.79 27.85
CA ARG A 3 -19.33 -1.16 29.16
C ARG A 3 -19.57 -2.65 29.34
N GLU A 4 -19.74 -3.37 28.25
CA GLU A 4 -20.01 -4.81 28.21
C GLU A 4 -18.72 -5.63 28.31
N TYR A 5 -17.73 -5.28 27.49
CA TYR A 5 -16.46 -6.01 27.38
C TYR A 5 -15.39 -5.55 28.37
N GLN A 6 -15.52 -4.33 28.93
CA GLN A 6 -14.56 -3.72 29.87
C GLN A 6 -13.09 -3.92 29.45
N PRO A 7 -12.69 -3.51 28.24
CA PRO A 7 -11.35 -3.76 27.74
C PRO A 7 -10.31 -2.98 28.53
N ASP A 8 -9.13 -3.58 28.74
CA ASP A 8 -7.99 -2.94 29.40
C ASP A 8 -7.31 -1.90 28.51
N VAL A 9 -7.40 -2.05 27.19
CA VAL A 9 -6.85 -1.14 26.15
C VAL A 9 -7.81 -1.06 24.99
N ILE A 10 -7.91 0.12 24.39
CA ILE A 10 -8.58 0.33 23.09
C ILE A 10 -7.50 0.63 22.05
N HIS A 11 -7.39 -0.22 21.02
CA HIS A 11 -6.54 0.02 19.87
C HIS A 11 -7.41 0.43 18.68
N ALA A 12 -7.35 1.71 18.30
CA ALA A 12 -8.15 2.29 17.22
C ALA A 12 -7.30 2.45 15.96
N HIS A 13 -7.84 2.00 14.83
CA HIS A 13 -7.18 2.08 13.52
C HIS A 13 -7.72 3.25 12.72
N ASP A 14 -6.83 4.09 12.20
CA ASP A 14 -7.07 5.33 11.47
C ASP A 14 -7.66 6.50 12.29
N MET A 15 -7.59 7.70 11.70
CA MET A 15 -7.91 8.96 12.37
C MET A 15 -9.36 9.04 12.82
N ARG A 16 -10.30 8.55 11.98
CA ARG A 16 -11.74 8.63 12.29
C ARG A 16 -12.11 7.74 13.47
N THR A 17 -11.66 6.49 13.46
CA THR A 17 -11.93 5.55 14.56
C THR A 17 -11.23 5.97 15.84
N SER A 18 -10.00 6.50 15.74
CA SER A 18 -9.29 7.07 16.89
C SER A 18 -10.04 8.24 17.52
N PHE A 19 -10.63 9.12 16.70
CA PHE A 19 -11.44 10.23 17.20
C PHE A 19 -12.69 9.73 17.93
N VAL A 20 -13.43 8.79 17.34
CA VAL A 20 -14.62 8.20 17.98
C VAL A 20 -14.23 7.48 19.28
N ALA A 21 -13.15 6.71 19.26
CA ALA A 21 -12.63 6.03 20.45
C ALA A 21 -12.25 7.02 21.55
N ALA A 22 -11.61 8.14 21.20
CA ALA A 22 -11.22 9.20 22.15
C ALA A 22 -12.41 9.82 22.89
N LEU A 23 -13.56 9.92 22.23
CA LEU A 23 -14.81 10.41 22.85
C LEU A 23 -15.45 9.41 23.79
N CYS A 24 -15.21 8.10 23.58
CA CYS A 24 -15.92 7.01 24.28
C CYS A 24 -15.05 6.27 25.29
N CYS A 25 -13.71 6.35 25.21
CA CYS A 25 -12.80 5.50 25.99
C CYS A 25 -12.82 5.76 27.52
N GLY A 26 -13.36 6.87 27.98
CA GLY A 26 -13.38 7.20 29.41
C GLY A 26 -11.97 7.21 30.03
N LYS A 27 -11.68 6.31 30.97
CA LYS A 27 -10.35 6.16 31.58
C LYS A 27 -9.50 5.07 30.92
N ILE A 28 -10.07 4.30 29.99
CA ILE A 28 -9.36 3.20 29.30
C ILE A 28 -8.26 3.79 28.39
N PRO A 29 -7.03 3.25 28.44
CA PRO A 29 -5.95 3.67 27.57
C PRO A 29 -6.32 3.51 26.10
N LEU A 30 -6.06 4.56 25.31
CA LEU A 30 -6.26 4.56 23.85
C LEU A 30 -4.91 4.49 23.17
N ILE A 31 -4.74 3.52 22.28
CA ILE A 31 -3.66 3.43 21.30
C ILE A 31 -4.26 3.76 19.94
N SER A 32 -3.62 4.62 19.18
CA SER A 32 -4.02 4.99 17.82
C SER A 32 -3.03 4.40 16.83
N HIS A 33 -3.52 3.80 15.73
CA HIS A 33 -2.68 3.25 14.66
C HIS A 33 -3.14 3.80 13.32
N ILE A 34 -2.30 4.58 12.67
CA ILE A 34 -2.64 5.30 11.44
C ILE A 34 -2.10 4.53 10.24
N HIS A 35 -3.02 3.97 9.44
CA HIS A 35 -2.71 3.17 8.26
C HIS A 35 -2.73 3.95 6.95
N ASN A 36 -3.31 5.15 6.96
CA ASN A 36 -3.48 5.94 5.75
C ASN A 36 -2.96 7.36 5.94
N ASN A 37 -2.19 7.84 4.98
CA ASN A 37 -1.76 9.23 4.91
C ASN A 37 -2.83 10.08 4.22
N ALA A 38 -3.90 10.38 4.95
CA ALA A 38 -5.03 11.12 4.42
C ALA A 38 -4.60 12.52 3.96
N TYR A 39 -4.87 12.83 2.70
CA TYR A 39 -4.52 14.12 2.09
C TYR A 39 -5.03 15.31 2.92
N ASP A 40 -6.28 15.22 3.43
CA ASP A 40 -6.93 16.24 4.26
C ASP A 40 -6.23 16.47 5.62
N ALA A 41 -5.38 15.54 6.06
CA ALA A 41 -4.67 15.65 7.33
C ALA A 41 -3.32 16.39 7.21
N ARG A 42 -2.88 16.69 5.97
CA ARG A 42 -1.63 17.41 5.68
C ARG A 42 -1.74 18.92 5.95
N GLY A 43 -2.95 19.44 6.06
CA GLY A 43 -3.26 20.82 6.36
C GLY A 43 -4.28 20.98 7.47
N LEU A 44 -4.68 22.23 7.72
CA LEU A 44 -5.77 22.55 8.64
C LEU A 44 -7.10 22.14 8.01
N SER A 45 -7.73 21.12 8.57
CA SER A 45 -9.03 20.60 8.16
C SER A 45 -9.82 20.13 9.37
N ALA A 46 -11.12 19.92 9.20
CA ALA A 46 -11.96 19.33 10.25
C ALA A 46 -11.41 17.97 10.71
N LYS A 47 -10.85 17.19 9.80
CA LYS A 47 -10.26 15.89 10.07
C LYS A 47 -8.96 15.99 10.87
N SER A 48 -8.06 16.90 10.48
CA SER A 48 -6.80 17.11 11.20
C SER A 48 -7.04 17.64 12.62
N ILE A 49 -8.04 18.54 12.81
CA ILE A 49 -8.42 19.07 14.12
C ILE A 49 -9.11 18.00 14.97
N ALA A 50 -10.03 17.21 14.40
CA ALA A 50 -10.65 16.10 15.12
C ALA A 50 -9.62 15.09 15.60
N TYR A 51 -8.66 14.74 14.73
CA TYR A 51 -7.59 13.81 15.12
C TYR A 51 -6.61 14.43 16.14
N LEU A 52 -6.42 15.74 16.17
CA LEU A 52 -5.63 16.43 17.20
C LEU A 52 -6.16 16.10 18.62
N LEU A 53 -7.49 16.11 18.81
CA LEU A 53 -8.12 15.72 20.09
C LEU A 53 -7.85 14.24 20.42
N ALA A 54 -7.98 13.37 19.43
CA ALA A 54 -7.65 11.95 19.60
C ALA A 54 -6.17 11.75 19.94
N GLY A 55 -5.30 12.47 19.25
CA GLY A 55 -3.87 12.43 19.50
C GLY A 55 -3.51 12.82 20.93
N PHE A 56 -4.10 13.87 21.50
CA PHE A 56 -3.88 14.22 22.93
C PHE A 56 -4.35 13.11 23.88
N ARG A 57 -5.46 12.45 23.54
CA ARG A 57 -6.05 11.39 24.36
C ARG A 57 -5.28 10.06 24.28
N ALA A 58 -4.69 9.78 23.12
CA ALA A 58 -3.91 8.56 22.90
C ALA A 58 -2.68 8.49 23.81
N LYS A 59 -2.42 7.32 24.36
CA LYS A 59 -1.20 6.98 25.13
C LYS A 59 -0.02 6.74 24.21
N HIS A 60 -0.26 6.12 23.04
CA HIS A 60 0.71 5.88 22.00
C HIS A 60 0.07 6.00 20.61
N ILE A 61 0.86 6.40 19.60
CA ILE A 61 0.43 6.52 18.22
C ILE A 61 1.41 5.75 17.34
N PHE A 62 0.94 4.70 16.68
CA PHE A 62 1.66 4.01 15.61
C PHE A 62 1.33 4.65 14.27
N TRP A 63 2.37 4.81 13.43
CA TRP A 63 2.27 5.30 12.06
C TRP A 63 2.85 4.25 11.13
N VAL A 64 2.16 3.90 10.06
CA VAL A 64 2.62 2.83 9.15
C VAL A 64 3.81 3.23 8.26
N SER A 65 4.21 4.50 8.26
CA SER A 65 5.37 5.00 7.53
C SER A 65 5.86 6.33 8.12
N ASN A 66 7.11 6.69 7.85
CA ASN A 66 7.63 8.02 8.20
C ASN A 66 6.80 9.12 7.53
N SER A 67 6.44 8.94 6.28
CA SER A 67 5.61 9.88 5.53
C SER A 67 4.21 10.03 6.09
N SER A 68 3.61 8.98 6.67
CA SER A 68 2.34 9.07 7.38
C SER A 68 2.45 9.93 8.63
N TYR A 69 3.57 9.80 9.36
CA TYR A 69 3.86 10.64 10.52
C TYR A 69 4.11 12.09 10.12
N GLU A 70 5.04 12.35 9.20
CA GLU A 70 5.43 13.69 8.76
C GLU A 70 4.29 14.42 8.02
N GLY A 71 3.47 13.66 7.31
CA GLY A 71 2.31 14.17 6.57
C GLY A 71 1.19 14.69 7.45
N TYR A 72 1.13 14.36 8.73
CA TYR A 72 0.12 14.93 9.62
C TYR A 72 0.55 16.31 10.13
N VAL A 73 -0.24 17.34 9.87
CA VAL A 73 0.09 18.75 10.15
C VAL A 73 0.52 19.02 11.61
N PHE A 74 -0.02 18.27 12.58
CA PHE A 74 0.30 18.43 14.01
C PHE A 74 1.24 17.33 14.55
N HIS A 75 1.93 16.56 13.69
CA HIS A 75 2.74 15.41 14.09
C HIS A 75 3.76 15.73 15.21
N ARG A 76 4.41 16.90 15.16
CA ARG A 76 5.44 17.31 16.13
C ARG A 76 4.91 17.38 17.57
N LEU A 77 3.62 17.67 17.77
CA LEU A 77 3.00 17.69 19.10
C LEU A 77 2.97 16.32 19.76
N PHE A 78 3.07 15.26 18.96
CA PHE A 78 2.97 13.87 19.41
C PHE A 78 4.28 13.09 19.30
N ALA A 79 5.40 13.72 18.95
CA ALA A 79 6.68 13.06 18.71
C ALA A 79 7.10 12.10 19.84
N LYS A 80 6.92 12.52 21.12
CA LYS A 80 7.31 11.71 22.29
C LYS A 80 6.51 10.43 22.52
N LYS A 81 5.35 10.30 21.87
CA LYS A 81 4.46 9.14 21.99
C LYS A 81 4.09 8.55 20.64
N SER A 82 4.88 8.85 19.62
CA SER A 82 4.74 8.32 18.28
C SER A 82 5.89 7.38 17.95
N SER A 83 5.61 6.32 17.23
CA SER A 83 6.61 5.47 16.58
C SER A 83 6.10 5.01 15.22
N VAL A 84 7.03 4.71 14.31
CA VAL A 84 6.71 4.10 13.03
C VAL A 84 6.69 2.59 13.20
N LEU A 85 5.60 1.96 12.75
CA LEU A 85 5.41 0.53 12.72
C LEU A 85 4.89 0.15 11.33
N TYR A 86 5.79 -0.25 10.45
CA TYR A 86 5.47 -0.62 9.08
C TYR A 86 4.52 -1.81 9.03
N ASN A 87 3.62 -1.83 8.04
CA ASN A 87 2.78 -2.99 7.80
C ASN A 87 3.63 -4.23 7.50
N ILE A 88 3.13 -5.39 7.91
CA ILE A 88 3.65 -6.71 7.58
C ILE A 88 2.57 -7.54 6.91
N ILE A 89 2.96 -8.61 6.24
CA ILE A 89 2.05 -9.61 5.66
C ILE A 89 2.39 -11.00 6.16
N ASP A 90 1.40 -11.88 6.23
CA ASP A 90 1.61 -13.30 6.45
C ASP A 90 2.17 -13.94 5.16
N ALA A 91 3.50 -14.02 5.08
CA ALA A 91 4.19 -14.56 3.92
C ALA A 91 3.81 -16.02 3.62
N LYS A 92 3.57 -16.84 4.64
CA LYS A 92 3.16 -18.24 4.47
C LYS A 92 1.80 -18.32 3.79
N ARG A 93 0.87 -17.48 4.20
CA ARG A 93 -0.44 -17.37 3.59
C ARG A 93 -0.34 -16.91 2.12
N ILE A 94 0.51 -15.91 1.82
CA ILE A 94 0.71 -15.43 0.45
C ILE A 94 1.22 -16.55 -0.45
N PHE A 95 2.23 -17.32 -0.03
CA PHE A 95 2.73 -18.45 -0.82
C PHE A 95 1.68 -19.55 -0.98
N ALA A 96 0.93 -19.88 0.08
CA ALA A 96 -0.17 -20.84 -0.01
C ALA A 96 -1.27 -20.40 -0.98
N MET A 97 -1.61 -19.10 -0.99
CA MET A 97 -2.58 -18.53 -1.94
C MET A 97 -2.08 -18.59 -3.38
N ARG A 98 -0.79 -18.32 -3.63
CA ARG A 98 -0.18 -18.50 -4.96
C ARG A 98 -0.28 -19.94 -5.43
N ASP A 99 0.10 -20.89 -4.57
CA ASP A 99 0.19 -22.31 -4.91
C ASP A 99 -1.19 -22.99 -5.02
N SER A 100 -2.24 -22.35 -4.49
CA SER A 100 -3.62 -22.85 -4.63
C SER A 100 -4.31 -22.51 -5.96
N ASP A 101 -3.71 -21.65 -6.76
CA ASP A 101 -4.21 -21.30 -8.10
C ASP A 101 -3.33 -21.97 -9.15
N GLU A 102 -3.90 -22.90 -9.92
CA GLU A 102 -3.20 -23.65 -10.97
C GLU A 102 -3.21 -22.96 -12.35
N ASN A 103 -3.94 -21.85 -12.49
CA ASN A 103 -4.03 -21.14 -13.76
C ASN A 103 -2.70 -20.46 -14.10
N PRO A 104 -2.21 -20.58 -15.36
CA PRO A 104 -1.10 -19.77 -15.81
C PRO A 104 -1.57 -18.38 -16.21
N TYR A 105 -0.78 -17.36 -15.86
CA TYR A 105 -1.00 -15.99 -16.29
C TYR A 105 0.23 -15.45 -17.02
N ASP A 106 0.01 -14.67 -18.06
CA ASP A 106 1.09 -14.11 -18.90
C ASP A 106 0.82 -12.63 -19.13
N PHE A 107 1.08 -11.82 -18.10
CA PHE A 107 0.98 -10.38 -18.17
C PHE A 107 2.37 -9.73 -18.08
N ASP A 108 2.61 -8.72 -18.92
CA ASP A 108 3.81 -7.90 -18.82
C ASP A 108 3.74 -7.00 -17.57
N MET A 109 2.55 -6.51 -17.25
CA MET A 109 2.33 -5.61 -16.15
C MET A 109 1.00 -5.91 -15.45
N ILE A 110 0.98 -5.86 -14.13
CA ILE A 110 -0.24 -5.96 -13.34
C ILE A 110 -0.44 -4.71 -12.47
N TYR A 111 -1.66 -4.19 -12.46
CA TYR A 111 -2.16 -3.25 -11.48
C TYR A 111 -3.10 -3.97 -10.53
N LEU A 112 -2.87 -3.85 -9.22
CA LEU A 112 -3.72 -4.41 -8.18
C LEU A 112 -4.16 -3.32 -7.20
N GLY A 113 -5.44 -2.94 -7.26
CA GLY A 113 -5.98 -1.92 -6.38
C GLY A 113 -7.37 -1.46 -6.75
N ARG A 114 -7.97 -0.66 -5.86
CA ARG A 114 -9.27 -0.06 -6.12
C ARG A 114 -9.18 0.97 -7.26
N LEU A 115 -10.18 1.05 -8.10
CA LEU A 115 -10.27 2.07 -9.15
C LEU A 115 -10.90 3.34 -8.58
N THR A 116 -10.10 4.12 -7.84
CA THR A 116 -10.51 5.32 -7.11
C THR A 116 -9.59 6.50 -7.42
N TYR A 117 -10.03 7.72 -7.07
CA TYR A 117 -9.21 8.92 -7.23
C TYR A 117 -7.82 8.80 -6.57
N GLN A 118 -7.75 8.16 -5.39
CA GLN A 118 -6.48 7.93 -4.69
C GLN A 118 -5.49 7.12 -5.52
N LYS A 119 -5.99 6.09 -6.22
CA LYS A 119 -5.18 5.12 -6.97
C LYS A 119 -4.86 5.56 -8.40
N ASP A 120 -5.50 6.60 -8.90
CA ASP A 120 -5.31 7.22 -10.23
C ASP A 120 -5.28 6.22 -11.40
N PRO A 121 -6.38 5.46 -11.62
CA PRO A 121 -6.42 4.49 -12.71
C PRO A 121 -6.40 5.14 -14.10
N GLN A 122 -6.74 6.42 -14.20
CA GLN A 122 -6.62 7.18 -15.44
C GLN A 122 -5.15 7.41 -15.83
N ARG A 123 -4.26 7.64 -14.86
CA ARG A 123 -2.80 7.69 -15.09
C ARG A 123 -2.28 6.34 -15.60
N LEU A 124 -2.79 5.23 -15.05
CA LEU A 124 -2.46 3.89 -15.54
C LEU A 124 -2.81 3.73 -17.03
N MET A 125 -3.97 4.22 -17.48
CA MET A 125 -4.35 4.15 -18.90
C MET A 125 -3.40 4.98 -19.79
N ARG A 126 -3.06 6.21 -19.38
CA ARG A 126 -2.07 7.03 -20.13
C ARG A 126 -0.71 6.35 -20.21
N LEU A 127 -0.25 5.76 -19.10
CA LEU A 127 0.99 5.00 -19.06
C LEU A 127 0.93 3.76 -19.98
N SER A 128 -0.19 3.03 -19.97
CA SER A 128 -0.40 1.89 -20.87
C SER A 128 -0.36 2.29 -22.35
N ALA A 129 -0.87 3.46 -22.70
CA ALA A 129 -0.78 3.99 -24.05
C ALA A 129 0.67 4.32 -24.45
N ALA A 130 1.45 4.91 -23.54
CA ALA A 130 2.87 5.16 -23.76
C ALA A 130 3.67 3.86 -23.94
N LEU A 131 3.33 2.83 -23.19
CA LEU A 131 3.91 1.48 -23.31
C LEU A 131 3.53 0.83 -24.64
N LYS A 132 2.24 0.87 -25.04
CA LYS A 132 1.77 0.32 -26.32
C LYS A 132 2.50 0.95 -27.51
N ALA A 133 2.76 2.26 -27.47
CA ALA A 133 3.47 2.95 -28.53
C ALA A 133 4.90 2.39 -28.76
N ARG A 134 5.53 1.80 -27.76
CA ARG A 134 6.89 1.23 -27.81
C ARG A 134 6.88 -0.30 -27.90
N LYS A 135 5.90 -0.96 -27.29
CA LYS A 135 5.67 -2.40 -27.29
C LYS A 135 4.20 -2.67 -27.61
N PRO A 136 3.82 -2.79 -28.91
CA PRO A 136 2.41 -2.91 -29.34
C PRO A 136 1.68 -4.13 -28.78
N ASP A 137 2.38 -5.18 -28.43
CA ASP A 137 1.87 -6.42 -27.85
C ASP A 137 1.89 -6.46 -26.30
N ILE A 138 2.13 -5.32 -25.65
CA ILE A 138 2.14 -5.21 -24.18
C ILE A 138 0.80 -5.73 -23.59
N LYS A 139 0.88 -6.55 -22.55
CA LYS A 139 -0.29 -7.09 -21.83
C LYS A 139 -0.35 -6.53 -20.42
N VAL A 140 -1.43 -5.84 -20.11
CA VAL A 140 -1.66 -5.18 -18.83
C VAL A 140 -2.88 -5.78 -18.14
N ALA A 141 -2.71 -6.36 -16.95
CA ALA A 141 -3.82 -6.77 -16.11
C ALA A 141 -4.24 -5.64 -15.17
N VAL A 142 -5.55 -5.39 -15.08
CA VAL A 142 -6.15 -4.45 -14.12
C VAL A 142 -7.06 -5.23 -13.19
N VAL A 143 -6.61 -5.42 -11.95
CA VAL A 143 -7.31 -6.20 -10.92
C VAL A 143 -7.85 -5.26 -9.85
N GLY A 144 -9.15 -5.26 -9.68
CA GLY A 144 -9.90 -4.46 -8.72
C GLY A 144 -11.13 -3.81 -9.32
N ALA A 145 -11.86 -3.10 -8.48
CA ALA A 145 -13.07 -2.36 -8.84
C ALA A 145 -13.10 -1.02 -8.08
N GLY A 146 -13.95 -0.09 -8.47
CA GLY A 146 -14.11 1.18 -7.77
C GLY A 146 -14.97 2.19 -8.54
N GLU A 147 -15.18 3.36 -7.94
CA GLU A 147 -16.04 4.41 -8.48
C GLU A 147 -15.60 4.95 -9.85
N LEU A 148 -14.31 4.82 -10.20
CA LEU A 148 -13.75 5.29 -11.49
C LEU A 148 -13.65 4.18 -12.54
N GLU A 149 -14.26 3.01 -12.33
CA GLU A 149 -14.12 1.87 -13.24
C GLU A 149 -14.63 2.18 -14.65
N GLU A 150 -15.84 2.74 -14.75
CA GLU A 150 -16.46 3.04 -16.06
C GLU A 150 -15.70 4.17 -16.79
N GLU A 151 -15.24 5.19 -16.07
CA GLU A 151 -14.43 6.25 -16.64
C GLU A 151 -13.07 5.71 -17.13
N THR A 152 -12.48 4.78 -16.38
CA THR A 152 -11.20 4.13 -16.74
C THR A 152 -11.37 3.27 -18.00
N LYS A 153 -12.45 2.50 -18.10
CA LYS A 153 -12.78 1.72 -19.29
C LYS A 153 -13.09 2.60 -20.50
N ALA A 154 -13.74 3.76 -20.29
CA ALA A 154 -13.99 4.72 -21.36
C ALA A 154 -12.65 5.29 -21.91
N LEU A 155 -11.75 5.70 -21.02
CA LEU A 155 -10.41 6.17 -21.41
C LEU A 155 -9.58 5.07 -22.08
N CYS A 156 -9.70 3.83 -21.65
CA CYS A 156 -9.08 2.66 -22.30
C CYS A 156 -9.52 2.55 -23.77
N ARG A 157 -10.82 2.73 -24.06
CA ARG A 157 -11.35 2.73 -25.43
C ARG A 157 -10.89 3.94 -26.25
N GLU A 158 -10.87 5.13 -25.65
CA GLU A 158 -10.39 6.36 -26.28
C GLU A 158 -8.93 6.27 -26.71
N LEU A 159 -8.11 5.59 -25.89
CA LEU A 159 -6.67 5.39 -26.15
C LEU A 159 -6.39 4.11 -26.96
N ASP A 160 -7.41 3.44 -27.49
CA ASP A 160 -7.28 2.21 -28.29
C ASP A 160 -6.48 1.10 -27.59
N LEU A 161 -6.81 0.83 -26.29
CA LEU A 161 -6.08 -0.11 -25.45
C LEU A 161 -6.80 -1.44 -25.19
N GLN A 162 -7.94 -1.70 -25.88
CA GLN A 162 -8.83 -2.83 -25.59
C GLN A 162 -8.15 -4.19 -25.74
N ASP A 163 -7.20 -4.31 -26.67
CA ASP A 163 -6.44 -5.53 -26.92
C ASP A 163 -5.24 -5.69 -25.95
N ASN A 164 -4.84 -4.63 -25.27
CA ASN A 164 -3.68 -4.60 -24.38
C ASN A 164 -4.05 -4.63 -22.89
N VAL A 165 -5.17 -4.02 -22.50
CA VAL A 165 -5.57 -3.85 -21.10
C VAL A 165 -6.75 -4.75 -20.78
N HIS A 166 -6.54 -5.67 -19.84
CA HIS A 166 -7.50 -6.66 -19.41
C HIS A 166 -8.06 -6.31 -18.04
N PHE A 167 -9.30 -5.83 -17.98
CA PHE A 167 -10.01 -5.57 -16.72
C PHE A 167 -10.55 -6.88 -16.16
N LEU A 168 -9.97 -7.36 -15.07
CA LEU A 168 -10.30 -8.65 -14.45
C LEU A 168 -11.29 -8.50 -13.27
N GLY A 169 -11.69 -7.25 -12.95
CA GLY A 169 -12.56 -6.98 -11.83
C GLY A 169 -11.94 -7.32 -10.48
N PHE A 170 -12.78 -7.43 -9.45
CA PHE A 170 -12.33 -7.87 -8.13
C PHE A 170 -11.99 -9.38 -8.15
N GLN A 171 -10.79 -9.71 -7.67
CA GLN A 171 -10.34 -11.09 -7.50
C GLN A 171 -10.13 -11.38 -6.02
N SER A 172 -10.69 -12.49 -5.53
CA SER A 172 -10.52 -12.92 -4.13
C SER A 172 -9.10 -13.46 -3.84
N ASN A 173 -8.45 -13.99 -4.86
CA ASN A 173 -7.05 -14.42 -4.82
C ASN A 173 -6.29 -13.94 -6.07
N PRO A 174 -5.71 -12.74 -6.06
CA PRO A 174 -4.94 -12.22 -7.19
C PRO A 174 -3.46 -12.63 -7.14
N ILE A 175 -3.03 -13.36 -6.12
CA ILE A 175 -1.61 -13.55 -5.77
C ILE A 175 -0.83 -14.26 -6.89
N LYS A 176 -1.43 -15.28 -7.50
CA LYS A 176 -0.80 -15.97 -8.64
C LYS A 176 -0.65 -15.05 -9.86
N MET A 177 -1.63 -14.18 -10.13
CA MET A 177 -1.55 -13.18 -11.19
C MET A 177 -0.39 -12.21 -10.96
N VAL A 178 -0.17 -11.79 -9.70
CA VAL A 178 0.98 -10.96 -9.33
C VAL A 178 2.29 -11.71 -9.54
N ALA A 179 2.38 -12.95 -9.07
CA ALA A 179 3.59 -13.77 -9.15
C ALA A 179 4.02 -14.08 -10.60
N ASP A 180 3.05 -14.27 -11.49
CA ASP A 180 3.30 -14.62 -12.89
C ASP A 180 3.49 -13.36 -13.78
N SER A 181 3.20 -12.16 -13.27
CA SER A 181 3.42 -10.90 -13.99
C SER A 181 4.88 -10.47 -13.94
N LYS A 182 5.36 -9.82 -15.01
CA LYS A 182 6.76 -9.36 -15.08
C LYS A 182 7.05 -8.16 -14.19
N ALA A 183 6.05 -7.27 -13.98
CA ALA A 183 6.13 -6.11 -13.09
C ALA A 183 4.76 -5.77 -12.50
N MET A 184 4.75 -5.20 -11.29
CA MET A 184 3.58 -4.53 -10.73
C MET A 184 3.72 -3.01 -10.89
N ILE A 185 2.62 -2.34 -11.25
CA ILE A 185 2.56 -0.87 -11.34
C ILE A 185 1.57 -0.31 -10.31
N LEU A 186 1.98 0.76 -9.63
CA LEU A 186 1.13 1.56 -8.76
C LEU A 186 1.20 3.03 -9.19
N THR A 187 0.05 3.62 -9.54
CA THR A 187 -0.07 5.01 -10.01
C THR A 187 -0.66 5.93 -8.95
N SER A 188 -0.63 5.52 -7.70
CA SER A 188 -1.33 6.18 -6.60
C SER A 188 -0.84 7.59 -6.32
N ARG A 189 -1.77 8.51 -6.04
CA ARG A 189 -1.47 9.90 -5.63
C ARG A 189 -0.91 9.95 -4.21
N TRP A 190 -1.34 9.06 -3.32
CA TRP A 190 -0.83 8.89 -1.95
C TRP A 190 -1.10 7.47 -1.44
N GLU A 191 -0.18 6.97 -0.61
CA GLU A 191 -0.26 5.67 0.07
C GLU A 191 0.27 5.79 1.50
N GLY A 192 -0.22 4.90 2.37
CA GLY A 192 0.49 4.58 3.62
C GLY A 192 1.66 3.65 3.33
N THR A 193 1.47 2.35 3.60
CA THR A 193 2.33 1.28 3.07
C THR A 193 1.41 0.32 2.31
N PRO A 194 1.43 0.32 0.96
CA PRO A 194 0.49 -0.50 0.19
C PRO A 194 0.79 -1.98 0.35
N MET A 195 -0.22 -2.74 0.82
CA MET A 195 -0.11 -4.18 1.06
C MET A 195 0.26 -4.94 -0.22
N CYS A 196 -0.33 -4.56 -1.36
CA CYS A 196 -0.03 -5.19 -2.64
C CYS A 196 1.44 -5.04 -3.08
N ALA A 197 2.12 -3.95 -2.67
CA ALA A 197 3.55 -3.82 -2.92
C ALA A 197 4.37 -4.79 -2.06
N LEU A 198 4.01 -4.98 -0.78
CA LEU A 198 4.63 -5.99 0.07
C LEU A 198 4.39 -7.41 -0.47
N GLU A 199 3.18 -7.69 -0.95
CA GLU A 199 2.82 -8.96 -1.59
C GLU A 199 3.67 -9.20 -2.85
N ALA A 200 3.81 -8.19 -3.73
CA ALA A 200 4.66 -8.28 -4.90
C ALA A 200 6.13 -8.52 -4.54
N MET A 201 6.68 -7.79 -3.57
CA MET A 201 8.05 -7.99 -3.10
C MET A 201 8.27 -9.39 -2.52
N ALA A 202 7.31 -9.92 -1.75
CA ALA A 202 7.37 -11.30 -1.23
C ALA A 202 7.44 -12.34 -2.35
N LEU A 203 6.70 -12.10 -3.43
CA LEU A 203 6.65 -12.97 -4.61
C LEU A 203 7.83 -12.77 -5.58
N GLY A 204 8.67 -11.78 -5.34
CA GLY A 204 9.76 -11.41 -6.25
C GLY A 204 9.27 -10.70 -7.51
N THR A 205 8.08 -10.11 -7.51
CA THR A 205 7.59 -9.30 -8.63
C THR A 205 8.09 -7.86 -8.46
N PRO A 206 8.92 -7.32 -9.37
CA PRO A 206 9.42 -5.96 -9.28
C PRO A 206 8.28 -4.93 -9.29
N VAL A 207 8.39 -3.92 -8.43
CA VAL A 207 7.38 -2.85 -8.31
C VAL A 207 7.90 -1.59 -8.97
N VAL A 208 7.08 -1.02 -9.86
CA VAL A 208 7.26 0.31 -10.43
C VAL A 208 6.14 1.20 -9.89
N SER A 209 6.46 2.37 -9.37
CA SER A 209 5.43 3.18 -8.70
C SER A 209 5.68 4.67 -8.84
N THR A 210 4.60 5.45 -8.73
CA THR A 210 4.73 6.86 -8.34
C THR A 210 5.39 6.95 -6.96
N PRO A 211 6.17 8.01 -6.67
CA PRO A 211 6.83 8.20 -5.39
C PRO A 211 5.83 8.66 -4.31
N SER A 212 4.69 7.97 -4.24
CA SER A 212 3.73 8.16 -3.16
C SER A 212 4.35 7.78 -1.82
N ASP A 213 3.97 8.47 -0.80
CA ASP A 213 4.63 8.54 0.51
C ASP A 213 5.26 7.22 1.01
N GLY A 214 4.43 6.21 1.29
CA GLY A 214 4.93 4.92 1.80
C GLY A 214 5.79 4.13 0.80
N MET A 215 5.69 4.44 -0.51
CA MET A 215 6.53 3.81 -1.52
C MET A 215 7.98 4.30 -1.45
N LYS A 216 8.21 5.58 -1.07
CA LYS A 216 9.57 6.11 -0.87
C LYS A 216 10.32 5.41 0.26
N ASP A 217 9.58 4.97 1.29
CA ASP A 217 10.16 4.20 2.39
C ASP A 217 10.40 2.73 2.00
N LEU A 218 9.58 2.21 1.07
CA LEU A 218 9.56 0.79 0.72
C LEU A 218 10.50 0.44 -0.42
N ILE A 219 10.63 1.27 -1.46
CA ILE A 219 11.40 0.98 -2.68
C ILE A 219 12.68 1.82 -2.72
N GLU A 220 13.80 1.15 -2.95
CA GLU A 220 15.08 1.78 -3.30
C GLU A 220 15.21 1.83 -4.81
N ASN A 221 15.06 3.05 -5.36
CA ASN A 221 14.97 3.28 -6.81
C ASN A 221 16.17 2.70 -7.58
N GLY A 222 15.89 1.84 -8.56
CA GLY A 222 16.88 1.17 -9.39
C GLY A 222 17.55 -0.05 -8.76
N VAL A 223 17.24 -0.38 -7.49
CA VAL A 223 17.83 -1.51 -6.75
C VAL A 223 16.82 -2.66 -6.57
N ASP A 224 15.64 -2.37 -6.04
CA ASP A 224 14.60 -3.36 -5.75
C ASP A 224 13.24 -3.02 -6.37
N GLY A 225 13.20 -1.98 -7.21
CA GLY A 225 12.07 -1.47 -7.94
C GLY A 225 12.36 -0.10 -8.51
N TYR A 226 11.34 0.57 -9.00
CA TYR A 226 11.49 1.92 -9.58
C TYR A 226 10.44 2.89 -9.04
N LEU A 227 10.87 4.15 -8.87
CA LEU A 227 10.03 5.27 -8.45
C LEU A 227 10.23 6.45 -9.39
N SER A 228 9.16 6.95 -9.99
CA SER A 228 9.17 8.20 -10.73
C SER A 228 7.81 8.89 -10.71
N ASP A 229 7.81 10.22 -10.72
CA ASP A 229 6.58 11.00 -10.92
C ASP A 229 6.34 11.34 -12.39
N GLU A 230 7.28 10.99 -13.26
CA GLU A 230 7.21 11.22 -14.71
C GLU A 230 6.78 9.95 -15.44
N ASP A 231 5.66 10.02 -16.18
CA ASP A 231 5.09 8.85 -16.88
C ASP A 231 6.04 8.26 -17.93
N VAL A 232 6.86 9.11 -18.56
CA VAL A 232 7.88 8.67 -19.53
C VAL A 232 8.93 7.79 -18.86
N VAL A 233 9.41 8.19 -17.68
CA VAL A 233 10.39 7.43 -16.90
C VAL A 233 9.79 6.12 -16.40
N LEU A 234 8.54 6.16 -15.89
CA LEU A 234 7.84 4.94 -15.48
C LEU A 234 7.70 3.94 -16.63
N ALA A 235 7.35 4.43 -17.84
CA ALA A 235 7.25 3.57 -19.02
C ALA A 235 8.60 2.96 -19.40
N GLU A 236 9.68 3.74 -19.35
CA GLU A 236 11.03 3.24 -19.64
C GLU A 236 11.47 2.16 -18.62
N ASP A 237 11.20 2.37 -17.34
CA ASP A 237 11.56 1.43 -16.30
C ASP A 237 10.74 0.13 -16.39
N ILE A 238 9.47 0.22 -16.75
CA ILE A 238 8.65 -0.97 -17.05
C ILE A 238 9.24 -1.74 -18.24
N LEU A 239 9.56 -1.06 -19.34
CA LEU A 239 10.14 -1.72 -20.52
C LEU A 239 11.49 -2.39 -20.21
N LYS A 240 12.36 -1.76 -19.42
CA LYS A 240 13.61 -2.38 -18.95
C LYS A 240 13.36 -3.70 -18.22
N ILE A 241 12.30 -3.77 -17.38
CA ILE A 241 11.94 -4.99 -16.65
C ILE A 241 11.34 -6.04 -17.61
N VAL A 242 10.44 -5.61 -18.49
CA VAL A 242 9.70 -6.52 -19.38
C VAL A 242 10.60 -7.15 -20.43
N GLU A 243 11.50 -6.36 -21.02
CA GLU A 243 12.34 -6.77 -22.15
C GLU A 243 13.69 -7.39 -21.73
N ASN A 244 14.13 -7.16 -20.48
CA ASN A 244 15.40 -7.69 -19.98
C ASN A 244 15.18 -8.68 -18.81
N PRO A 245 15.17 -10.00 -19.09
CA PRO A 245 14.96 -11.03 -18.05
C PRO A 245 16.04 -11.02 -16.96
N ASP A 246 17.30 -10.72 -17.29
CA ASP A 246 18.39 -10.70 -16.31
C ASP A 246 18.25 -9.51 -15.37
N HIS A 247 17.90 -8.35 -15.90
CA HIS A 247 17.62 -7.18 -15.09
C HIS A 247 16.39 -7.38 -14.18
N ARG A 248 15.31 -7.94 -14.74
CA ARG A 248 14.11 -8.32 -13.94
C ARG A 248 14.48 -9.27 -12.81
N ARG A 249 15.27 -10.32 -13.09
CA ARG A 249 15.72 -11.28 -12.07
C ARG A 249 16.50 -10.59 -10.94
N LEU A 250 17.42 -9.67 -11.27
CA LEU A 250 18.18 -8.91 -10.27
C LEU A 250 17.26 -8.09 -9.35
N LEU A 251 16.31 -7.35 -9.92
CA LEU A 251 15.33 -6.59 -9.13
C LEU A 251 14.45 -7.51 -8.27
N SER A 252 14.01 -8.64 -8.83
CA SER A 252 13.21 -9.65 -8.12
C SER A 252 13.93 -10.20 -6.89
N GLU A 253 15.19 -10.58 -7.04
CA GLU A 253 16.01 -11.09 -5.94
C GLU A 253 16.23 -10.04 -4.86
N ASN A 254 16.49 -8.79 -5.26
CA ASN A 254 16.69 -7.70 -4.33
C ASN A 254 15.40 -7.36 -3.57
N ALA A 255 14.26 -7.29 -4.27
CA ALA A 255 12.96 -7.06 -3.65
C ALA A 255 12.61 -8.15 -2.63
N ALA A 256 12.79 -9.43 -2.99
CA ALA A 256 12.55 -10.56 -2.08
C ALA A 256 13.50 -10.53 -0.86
N LYS A 257 14.78 -10.22 -1.05
CA LYS A 257 15.76 -10.08 0.04
C LYS A 257 15.38 -8.94 0.99
N LYS A 258 14.97 -7.80 0.44
CA LYS A 258 14.52 -6.66 1.26
C LYS A 258 13.23 -7.01 2.02
N PHE A 259 12.26 -7.61 1.35
CA PHE A 259 11.04 -8.08 2.00
C PHE A 259 11.33 -9.00 3.19
N ALA A 260 12.16 -10.03 3.01
CA ALA A 260 12.53 -10.94 4.09
C ALA A 260 13.17 -10.24 5.30
N LYS A 261 13.86 -9.12 5.08
CA LYS A 261 14.48 -8.32 6.14
C LYS A 261 13.48 -7.41 6.88
N ILE A 262 12.49 -6.86 6.15
CA ILE A 262 11.54 -5.88 6.72
C ILE A 262 10.27 -6.53 7.27
N ASN A 263 9.87 -7.71 6.79
CA ASN A 263 8.67 -8.43 7.19
C ASN A 263 8.94 -9.32 8.42
N ASP A 264 9.21 -8.69 9.55
CA ASP A 264 9.50 -9.36 10.82
C ASP A 264 8.23 -9.40 11.69
N GLU A 265 7.46 -10.51 11.57
CA GLU A 265 6.21 -10.73 12.31
C GLU A 265 6.44 -10.76 13.83
N GLN A 266 7.54 -11.37 14.29
CA GLN A 266 7.83 -11.46 15.72
C GLN A 266 8.06 -10.07 16.30
N LYS A 267 8.92 -9.28 15.66
CA LYS A 267 9.21 -7.89 16.07
C LYS A 267 7.95 -7.02 16.05
N TYR A 268 7.11 -7.17 15.03
CA TYR A 268 5.84 -6.45 14.91
C TYR A 268 4.93 -6.76 16.09
N ASN A 269 4.70 -8.05 16.37
CA ASN A 269 3.86 -8.53 17.46
C ASN A 269 4.42 -8.11 18.82
N ASP A 270 5.73 -8.26 19.06
CA ASP A 270 6.38 -7.87 20.30
C ASP A 270 6.24 -6.37 20.56
N THR A 271 6.34 -5.54 19.51
CA THR A 271 6.16 -4.08 19.61
C THR A 271 4.74 -3.72 20.07
N ILE A 272 3.72 -4.34 19.46
CA ILE A 272 2.31 -4.11 19.85
C ILE A 272 2.04 -4.62 21.26
N LEU A 273 2.48 -5.84 21.59
CA LEU A 273 2.29 -6.44 22.90
C LEU A 273 3.00 -5.66 24.01
N ALA A 274 4.21 -5.16 23.75
CA ALA A 274 4.92 -4.30 24.70
C ALA A 274 4.14 -3.01 24.97
N CYS A 275 3.56 -2.41 23.93
CA CYS A 275 2.70 -1.23 24.07
C CYS A 275 1.43 -1.54 24.89
N TYR A 276 0.79 -2.70 24.66
CA TYR A 276 -0.38 -3.12 25.44
C TYR A 276 -0.03 -3.36 26.92
N ARG A 277 1.07 -4.06 27.21
CA ARG A 277 1.54 -4.27 28.60
C ARG A 277 1.85 -2.96 29.32
N GLN A 278 2.47 -2.01 28.62
CA GLN A 278 2.80 -0.69 29.18
C GLN A 278 1.55 0.09 29.61
N TRP A 279 0.44 -0.01 28.89
CA TRP A 279 -0.73 0.84 29.10
C TRP A 279 -1.97 0.10 29.61
N GLY A 280 -2.14 -1.18 29.33
CA GLY A 280 -3.28 -2.01 29.71
C GLY A 280 -3.08 -2.86 30.97
N GLY A 281 -1.86 -2.95 31.47
CA GLY A 281 -1.55 -3.82 32.59
C GLY A 281 -1.09 -5.23 32.18
N THR A 282 -1.16 -6.19 33.07
CA THR A 282 -0.76 -7.59 32.82
C THR A 282 -1.69 -8.25 31.81
N LEU A 283 -1.16 -8.54 30.61
CA LEU A 283 -1.73 -9.50 29.66
C LEU A 283 -1.39 -10.92 30.07
#